data_71c0dfe4539f69c7f3f550bf0b0eefd3
#
_entry.id   71c0dfe4539f69c7f3f550bf0b0eefd3
#
_cell.length_a   1.000
_cell.length_b   1.000
_cell.length_c   1.000
_cell.angle_alpha   90.00
_cell.angle_beta   90.00
_cell.angle_gamma   90.00
#
_symmetry.space_group_name_H-M   'P 1'
#
loop_
_entity.id
_entity.type
_entity.pdbx_description
1 polymer ?
#
loop_
_entity_poly.entity_id
_entity_poly.type
_entity_poly.pdbx_seq_one_letter_code
_entity_poly.pdbx_strand_id
1 'polypeptide(L)'
;MKFRFKALERQRHPDQLDSPLLLASPQGWVAVFTVLITTVMIGLWAFLGSLPRSISVDGMVSYSGGVESVEAAVAGSVTRLAVAPGQVVSSGDVLATVRDRFGNDTQVTSLADGRVIAIPSGLGSYVAAGDVVASVERIDNAEQPLSATLLVSGDLVPFVHIDQQVNMSVPGVNPRAFGRLKGVVTAVSDYPATAPIEGSQESPVYAVDVQLLPDAATVSGYAWTSASGPPAELRSRTPVHAELSLGGVRPVSYLLGL
;
A
#
# COMPACT_ATOMS: atom_id res chain seq x y z
N MET A 1 -49.54 36.40 -75.83
CA MET A 1 -50.35 35.59 -74.91
C MET A 1 -49.65 34.22 -74.63
N LYS A 2 -48.50 34.20 -73.91
CA LYS A 2 -47.77 32.92 -73.57
C LYS A 2 -47.62 32.62 -72.05
N PHE A 3 -48.39 33.29 -71.22
CA PHE A 3 -48.23 33.13 -69.77
C PHE A 3 -49.28 32.22 -69.08
N ARG A 4 -50.24 31.72 -69.82
CA ARG A 4 -51.29 30.92 -69.17
C ARG A 4 -51.06 29.41 -69.19
N PHE A 5 -50.19 28.89 -69.92
CA PHE A 5 -49.91 27.45 -69.98
C PHE A 5 -49.04 26.95 -68.86
N LYS A 6 -48.09 27.75 -68.32
CA LYS A 6 -47.20 27.38 -67.27
C LYS A 6 -47.88 27.31 -65.87
N ALA A 7 -49.02 27.97 -65.74
CA ALA A 7 -49.78 27.93 -64.48
C ALA A 7 -50.67 26.68 -64.39
N LEU A 8 -51.11 26.12 -65.54
CA LEU A 8 -51.94 24.91 -65.59
C LEU A 8 -51.12 23.62 -65.50
N GLU A 9 -49.83 23.67 -65.83
CA GLU A 9 -48.96 22.52 -65.72
C GLU A 9 -48.54 22.24 -64.27
N ARG A 10 -48.54 23.26 -63.38
CA ARG A 10 -48.32 23.11 -61.95
C ARG A 10 -49.48 22.51 -61.18
N GLN A 11 -50.69 22.48 -61.75
CA GLN A 11 -51.85 21.83 -61.09
C GLN A 11 -52.04 20.37 -61.50
N ARG A 12 -51.21 19.83 -62.37
CA ARG A 12 -51.29 18.44 -62.86
C ARG A 12 -50.19 17.52 -62.24
N HIS A 13 -49.41 18.02 -61.28
CA HIS A 13 -48.66 17.10 -60.47
C HIS A 13 -49.58 16.67 -59.33
N PRO A 14 -50.11 15.43 -59.37
CA PRO A 14 -50.78 14.88 -58.18
C PRO A 14 -49.76 14.93 -57.05
N ASP A 15 -50.25 15.37 -55.93
CA ASP A 15 -49.56 15.52 -54.67
C ASP A 15 -48.49 14.44 -54.49
N GLN A 16 -47.25 14.85 -54.31
CA GLN A 16 -46.18 14.01 -53.83
C GLN A 16 -46.39 13.60 -52.37
N LEU A 17 -47.65 13.60 -51.93
CA LEU A 17 -48.10 13.13 -50.58
C LEU A 17 -48.26 11.62 -50.51
N ASP A 18 -48.22 10.90 -51.67
CA ASP A 18 -48.30 9.44 -51.73
C ASP A 18 -46.94 8.77 -51.92
N SER A 19 -45.81 9.47 -51.73
CA SER A 19 -44.58 8.72 -51.52
C SER A 19 -44.68 8.02 -50.15
N PRO A 20 -44.76 6.67 -50.08
CA PRO A 20 -44.71 6.01 -48.82
C PRO A 20 -43.47 6.47 -48.08
N LEU A 21 -43.65 7.10 -46.93
CA LEU A 21 -42.58 7.36 -46.01
C LEU A 21 -41.95 5.99 -45.74
N LEU A 22 -40.89 5.66 -46.45
CA LEU A 22 -40.04 4.51 -46.14
C LEU A 22 -39.37 4.82 -44.81
N LEU A 23 -40.16 4.65 -43.72
CA LEU A 23 -39.73 4.85 -42.35
C LEU A 23 -38.58 3.92 -41.95
N ALA A 24 -38.22 2.97 -42.83
CA ALA A 24 -37.10 2.09 -42.58
C ALA A 24 -36.46 1.64 -43.89
N SER A 25 -35.43 2.31 -44.34
CA SER A 25 -34.53 1.72 -45.32
C SER A 25 -33.82 0.49 -44.68
N PRO A 26 -33.47 -0.55 -45.49
CA PRO A 26 -32.71 -1.69 -44.93
C PRO A 26 -31.44 -1.27 -44.17
N GLN A 27 -30.82 -0.18 -44.59
CA GLN A 27 -29.67 0.45 -43.94
C GLN A 27 -30.03 1.07 -42.57
N GLY A 28 -31.24 1.65 -42.43
CA GLY A 28 -31.74 2.17 -41.15
C GLY A 28 -31.98 1.07 -40.13
N TRP A 29 -32.51 -0.08 -40.55
CA TRP A 29 -32.69 -1.25 -39.69
C TRP A 29 -31.33 -1.81 -39.19
N VAL A 30 -30.28 -1.87 -40.03
CA VAL A 30 -28.94 -2.26 -39.62
C VAL A 30 -28.41 -1.32 -38.57
N ALA A 31 -28.59 -0.01 -38.70
CA ALA A 31 -28.16 0.96 -37.69
C ALA A 31 -28.89 0.76 -36.35
N VAL A 32 -30.22 0.55 -36.39
CA VAL A 32 -31.02 0.29 -35.17
C VAL A 32 -30.58 -1.01 -34.48
N PHE A 33 -30.36 -2.10 -35.22
CA PHE A 33 -29.88 -3.35 -34.65
C PHE A 33 -28.46 -3.21 -34.07
N THR A 34 -27.58 -2.47 -34.75
CA THR A 34 -26.23 -2.22 -34.22
C THR A 34 -26.28 -1.46 -32.90
N VAL A 35 -27.08 -0.38 -32.82
CA VAL A 35 -27.27 0.39 -31.58
C VAL A 35 -27.89 -0.50 -30.48
N LEU A 36 -28.92 -1.31 -30.82
CA LEU A 36 -29.54 -2.20 -29.85
C LEU A 36 -28.54 -3.23 -29.30
N ILE A 37 -27.79 -3.90 -30.17
CA ILE A 37 -26.76 -4.88 -29.78
C ILE A 37 -25.71 -4.22 -28.90
N THR A 38 -25.21 -3.06 -29.31
CA THR A 38 -24.20 -2.30 -28.52
C THR A 38 -24.74 -1.92 -27.15
N THR A 39 -25.97 -1.44 -27.07
CA THR A 39 -26.62 -1.09 -25.80
C THR A 39 -26.79 -2.31 -24.90
N VAL A 40 -27.20 -3.46 -25.45
CA VAL A 40 -27.33 -4.71 -24.71
C VAL A 40 -25.94 -5.19 -24.23
N MET A 41 -24.92 -5.12 -25.07
CA MET A 41 -23.55 -5.51 -24.68
C MET A 41 -23.00 -4.61 -23.56
N ILE A 42 -23.19 -3.28 -23.65
CA ILE A 42 -22.81 -2.34 -22.60
C ILE A 42 -23.58 -2.63 -21.31
N GLY A 43 -24.90 -2.86 -21.41
CA GLY A 43 -25.72 -3.24 -20.26
C GLY A 43 -25.22 -4.54 -19.62
N LEU A 44 -24.97 -5.56 -20.40
CA LEU A 44 -24.45 -6.86 -19.92
C LEU A 44 -23.09 -6.67 -19.25
N TRP A 45 -22.19 -5.89 -19.86
CA TRP A 45 -20.90 -5.57 -19.26
C TRP A 45 -21.04 -4.76 -17.97
N ALA A 46 -22.00 -3.84 -17.88
CA ALA A 46 -22.25 -3.06 -16.66
C ALA A 46 -22.67 -3.94 -15.45
N PHE A 47 -23.39 -5.05 -15.71
CA PHE A 47 -23.84 -5.99 -14.68
C PHE A 47 -22.83 -7.11 -14.38
N LEU A 48 -22.13 -7.63 -15.39
CA LEU A 48 -21.22 -8.78 -15.28
C LEU A 48 -19.76 -8.35 -15.14
N GLY A 49 -19.43 -7.13 -15.56
CA GLY A 49 -18.07 -6.59 -15.46
C GLY A 49 -17.68 -6.31 -14.02
N SER A 50 -16.37 -6.34 -13.75
CA SER A 50 -15.79 -5.92 -12.48
C SER A 50 -14.71 -4.88 -12.74
N LEU A 51 -14.78 -3.77 -12.03
CA LEU A 51 -13.73 -2.74 -11.98
C LEU A 51 -12.88 -3.00 -10.75
N PRO A 52 -11.57 -3.32 -10.90
CA PRO A 52 -10.70 -3.49 -9.75
C PRO A 52 -10.58 -2.15 -9.01
N ARG A 53 -10.79 -2.20 -7.71
CA ARG A 53 -10.58 -1.06 -6.81
C ARG A 53 -9.34 -1.34 -5.98
N SER A 54 -8.38 -0.44 -6.00
CA SER A 54 -7.18 -0.50 -5.17
C SER A 54 -6.99 0.80 -4.41
N ILE A 55 -6.41 0.69 -3.24
CA ILE A 55 -5.97 1.82 -2.42
C ILE A 55 -4.48 1.71 -2.20
N SER A 56 -3.86 2.87 -2.01
CA SER A 56 -2.46 2.95 -1.60
C SER A 56 -2.41 3.19 -0.10
N VAL A 57 -1.62 2.38 0.60
CA VAL A 57 -1.37 2.49 2.03
C VAL A 57 0.12 2.50 2.29
N ASP A 58 0.51 3.21 3.33
CA ASP A 58 1.90 3.32 3.73
C ASP A 58 2.28 2.23 4.71
N GLY A 59 3.55 1.84 4.69
CA GLY A 59 4.08 0.85 5.59
C GLY A 59 5.61 0.89 5.66
N MET A 60 6.13 -0.05 6.40
CA MET A 60 7.58 -0.18 6.61
C MET A 60 7.97 -1.66 6.59
N VAL A 61 9.06 -1.94 5.90
CA VAL A 61 9.72 -3.26 5.97
C VAL A 61 10.56 -3.32 7.24
N SER A 62 10.41 -4.38 8.02
CA SER A 62 11.17 -4.64 9.24
C SER A 62 11.30 -6.14 9.49
N TYR A 63 12.16 -6.52 10.42
CA TYR A 63 12.14 -7.88 10.95
C TYR A 63 10.92 -8.06 11.85
N SER A 64 10.34 -9.25 11.86
CA SER A 64 9.14 -9.57 12.65
C SER A 64 9.37 -9.51 14.17
N GLY A 65 10.63 -9.51 14.62
CA GLY A 65 10.99 -9.37 16.03
C GLY A 65 10.71 -7.98 16.63
N GLY A 66 10.44 -6.99 15.76
CA GLY A 66 10.17 -5.62 16.20
C GLY A 66 11.42 -4.87 16.67
N VAL A 67 11.18 -3.71 17.29
CA VAL A 67 12.24 -2.85 17.84
C VAL A 67 12.08 -2.78 19.36
N GLU A 68 13.15 -3.11 20.06
CA GLU A 68 13.24 -3.01 21.50
C GLU A 68 13.96 -1.73 21.90
N SER A 69 13.35 -0.97 22.79
CA SER A 69 13.95 0.22 23.40
C SER A 69 14.68 -0.18 24.67
N VAL A 70 15.99 0.02 24.70
CA VAL A 70 16.81 -0.25 25.88
C VAL A 70 16.97 1.04 26.67
N GLU A 71 16.44 1.02 27.92
CA GLU A 71 16.33 2.19 28.77
C GLU A 71 17.41 2.24 29.86
N ALA A 72 17.71 3.44 30.33
CA ALA A 72 18.60 3.64 31.47
C ALA A 72 17.92 3.20 32.76
N ALA A 73 18.54 2.27 33.51
CA ALA A 73 18.04 1.84 34.81
C ALA A 73 18.18 2.92 35.91
N VAL A 74 19.14 3.83 35.74
CA VAL A 74 19.46 4.90 36.69
C VAL A 74 19.64 6.22 35.98
N ALA A 75 19.36 7.32 36.69
CA ALA A 75 19.63 8.66 36.20
C ALA A 75 21.12 8.98 36.34
N GLY A 76 21.73 9.53 35.28
CA GLY A 76 23.14 9.85 35.25
C GLY A 76 23.65 10.36 33.92
N SER A 77 24.95 10.42 33.78
CA SER A 77 25.61 10.79 32.53
C SER A 77 26.17 9.58 31.79
N VAL A 78 25.98 9.50 30.50
CA VAL A 78 26.54 8.47 29.64
C VAL A 78 28.05 8.68 29.56
N THR A 79 28.83 7.80 30.20
CA THR A 79 30.30 7.89 30.25
C THR A 79 30.97 7.07 29.17
N ARG A 80 30.27 6.07 28.63
CA ARG A 80 30.81 5.20 27.58
C ARG A 80 29.67 4.70 26.69
N LEU A 81 29.93 4.68 25.38
CA LEU A 81 29.14 3.96 24.39
C LEU A 81 30.00 2.82 23.86
N ALA A 82 29.55 1.58 24.02
CA ALA A 82 30.29 0.40 23.61
C ALA A 82 29.93 -0.07 22.19
N VAL A 83 28.87 0.47 21.61
CA VAL A 83 28.30 0.07 20.32
C VAL A 83 28.04 1.28 19.42
N ALA A 84 27.91 1.02 18.11
CA ALA A 84 27.55 2.00 17.10
C ALA A 84 26.26 1.58 16.37
N PRO A 85 25.50 2.54 15.78
CA PRO A 85 24.39 2.21 14.92
C PRO A 85 24.81 1.29 13.76
N GLY A 86 24.01 0.25 13.49
CA GLY A 86 24.30 -0.80 12.49
C GLY A 86 25.07 -2.01 13.05
N GLN A 87 25.61 -1.96 14.25
CA GLN A 87 26.31 -3.06 14.88
C GLN A 87 25.36 -4.17 15.33
N VAL A 88 25.74 -5.43 15.13
CA VAL A 88 25.02 -6.60 15.64
C VAL A 88 25.46 -6.81 17.08
N VAL A 89 24.51 -7.09 17.95
CA VAL A 89 24.68 -7.33 19.39
C VAL A 89 23.91 -8.58 19.81
N SER A 90 24.40 -9.23 20.86
CA SER A 90 23.74 -10.35 21.51
C SER A 90 23.10 -9.92 22.82
N SER A 91 22.14 -10.70 23.28
CA SER A 91 21.54 -10.52 24.62
C SER A 91 22.63 -10.54 25.68
N GLY A 92 22.64 -9.50 26.54
CA GLY A 92 23.65 -9.30 27.58
C GLY A 92 24.84 -8.44 27.17
N ASP A 93 25.03 -8.13 25.89
CA ASP A 93 26.10 -7.23 25.44
C ASP A 93 25.91 -5.83 26.01
N VAL A 94 27.01 -5.21 26.46
CA VAL A 94 27.01 -3.85 27.01
C VAL A 94 26.86 -2.84 25.85
N LEU A 95 25.81 -2.04 25.91
CA LEU A 95 25.52 -0.97 24.92
C LEU A 95 26.11 0.37 25.38
N ALA A 96 25.94 0.69 26.66
CA ALA A 96 26.41 1.94 27.26
C ALA A 96 26.74 1.77 28.74
N THR A 97 27.46 2.75 29.30
CA THR A 97 27.67 2.88 30.75
C THR A 97 27.16 4.25 31.18
N VAL A 98 26.30 4.25 32.21
CA VAL A 98 25.72 5.44 32.82
C VAL A 98 26.33 5.61 34.20
N ARG A 99 26.89 6.79 34.50
CA ARG A 99 27.40 7.14 35.82
C ARG A 99 26.40 7.96 36.57
N ASP A 100 25.99 7.45 37.73
CA ASP A 100 25.05 8.16 38.61
C ASP A 100 25.71 9.37 39.32
N ARG A 101 24.91 10.15 40.05
CA ARG A 101 25.37 11.29 40.85
C ARG A 101 26.33 10.92 41.99
N PHE A 102 26.37 9.65 42.36
CA PHE A 102 27.23 9.13 43.43
C PHE A 102 28.56 8.59 42.88
N GLY A 103 28.72 8.59 41.56
CA GLY A 103 29.94 8.09 40.89
C GLY A 103 29.90 6.62 40.56
N ASN A 104 28.79 5.90 40.76
CA ASN A 104 28.67 4.48 40.41
C ASN A 104 28.38 4.32 38.92
N ASP A 105 29.06 3.40 38.29
CA ASP A 105 28.89 3.04 36.90
C ASP A 105 27.88 1.89 36.77
N THR A 106 26.77 2.13 36.06
CA THR A 106 25.74 1.14 35.74
C THR A 106 25.80 0.83 34.25
N GLN A 107 25.90 -0.45 33.91
CA GLN A 107 25.90 -0.92 32.52
C GLN A 107 24.47 -1.05 32.01
N VAL A 108 24.24 -0.55 30.81
CA VAL A 108 23.03 -0.73 30.03
C VAL A 108 23.30 -1.82 29.00
N THR A 109 22.61 -2.94 29.10
CA THR A 109 22.83 -4.14 28.27
C THR A 109 21.68 -4.40 27.33
N SER A 110 21.96 -5.06 26.21
CA SER A 110 20.93 -5.53 25.29
C SER A 110 20.12 -6.65 25.92
N LEU A 111 18.79 -6.60 25.76
CA LEU A 111 17.88 -7.64 26.26
C LEU A 111 17.68 -8.76 25.23
N ALA A 112 17.98 -8.51 23.96
CA ALA A 112 17.77 -9.45 22.85
C ALA A 112 18.95 -9.46 21.89
N ASP A 113 19.04 -10.53 21.10
CA ASP A 113 19.91 -10.56 19.92
C ASP A 113 19.33 -9.66 18.84
N GLY A 114 20.19 -8.88 18.17
CA GLY A 114 19.69 -7.98 17.17
C GLY A 114 20.71 -7.00 16.60
N ARG A 115 20.22 -5.94 16.00
CA ARG A 115 21.04 -4.86 15.41
C ARG A 115 20.67 -3.52 16.04
N VAL A 116 21.67 -2.78 16.47
CA VAL A 116 21.49 -1.41 16.98
C VAL A 116 21.05 -0.51 15.83
N ILE A 117 19.87 0.08 15.93
CA ILE A 117 19.31 0.97 14.89
C ILE A 117 19.47 2.44 15.24
N ALA A 118 19.44 2.79 16.52
CA ALA A 118 19.61 4.16 16.98
C ALA A 118 20.22 4.21 18.38
N ILE A 119 20.95 5.28 18.64
CA ILE A 119 21.50 5.62 19.96
C ILE A 119 21.12 7.08 20.22
N PRO A 120 19.91 7.35 20.78
CA PRO A 120 19.43 8.72 21.04
C PRO A 120 20.33 9.45 22.05
N SER A 121 20.88 8.69 23.03
CA SER A 121 21.65 9.27 24.12
C SER A 121 23.15 9.22 23.78
N GLY A 122 23.70 10.38 23.40
CA GLY A 122 25.12 10.51 23.05
C GLY A 122 26.06 10.44 24.25
N LEU A 123 27.36 10.25 23.98
CA LEU A 123 28.40 10.30 25.00
C LEU A 123 28.37 11.67 25.72
N GLY A 124 28.37 11.65 27.06
CA GLY A 124 28.31 12.86 27.91
C GLY A 124 26.88 13.40 28.12
N SER A 125 25.85 12.88 27.45
CA SER A 125 24.46 13.28 27.70
C SER A 125 24.00 12.82 29.07
N TYR A 126 23.13 13.62 29.70
CA TYR A 126 22.42 13.22 30.89
C TYR A 126 21.14 12.48 30.51
N VAL A 127 20.88 11.36 31.16
CA VAL A 127 19.67 10.53 30.99
C VAL A 127 18.98 10.37 32.33
N ALA A 128 17.64 10.39 32.33
CA ALA A 128 16.84 10.00 33.49
C ALA A 128 16.61 8.47 33.49
N ALA A 129 16.22 7.93 34.63
CA ALA A 129 15.78 6.53 34.67
C ALA A 129 14.53 6.36 33.80
N GLY A 130 14.53 5.39 32.90
CA GLY A 130 13.50 5.15 31.90
C GLY A 130 13.73 5.85 30.55
N ASP A 131 14.77 6.71 30.41
CA ASP A 131 15.12 7.28 29.12
C ASP A 131 15.73 6.22 28.21
N VAL A 132 15.37 6.28 26.93
CA VAL A 132 15.89 5.37 25.90
C VAL A 132 17.36 5.70 25.60
N VAL A 133 18.25 4.75 25.84
CA VAL A 133 19.69 4.85 25.57
C VAL A 133 20.02 4.31 24.18
N ALA A 134 19.44 3.18 23.81
CA ALA A 134 19.61 2.57 22.50
C ALA A 134 18.33 1.88 22.05
N SER A 135 18.14 1.78 20.73
CA SER A 135 17.09 0.99 20.12
C SER A 135 17.72 -0.17 19.34
N VAL A 136 17.29 -1.39 19.64
CA VAL A 136 17.79 -2.62 19.03
C VAL A 136 16.67 -3.25 18.23
N GLU A 137 16.87 -3.47 16.95
CA GLU A 137 15.99 -4.27 16.12
C GLU A 137 16.28 -5.74 16.36
N ARG A 138 15.28 -6.44 16.85
CA ARG A 138 15.40 -7.83 17.21
C ARG A 138 15.48 -8.74 15.98
N ILE A 139 16.50 -9.59 15.95
CA ILE A 139 16.74 -10.56 14.88
C ILE A 139 16.93 -11.92 15.55
N ASP A 140 15.86 -12.69 15.66
CA ASP A 140 15.88 -13.97 16.37
C ASP A 140 16.70 -15.03 15.62
N ASN A 141 16.82 -14.92 14.28
CA ASN A 141 17.62 -15.81 13.45
C ASN A 141 18.29 -15.02 12.31
N ALA A 142 19.52 -15.39 11.95
CA ALA A 142 20.23 -14.77 10.82
C ALA A 142 19.51 -14.92 9.46
N GLU A 143 18.64 -15.94 9.33
CA GLU A 143 17.84 -16.23 8.14
C GLU A 143 16.42 -15.72 8.24
N GLN A 144 16.07 -14.95 9.29
CA GLN A 144 14.73 -14.42 9.47
C GLN A 144 14.33 -13.54 8.30
N PRO A 145 13.24 -13.85 7.59
CA PRO A 145 12.79 -13.03 6.46
C PRO A 145 12.28 -11.68 6.96
N LEU A 146 12.49 -10.67 6.14
CA LEU A 146 11.84 -9.39 6.33
C LEU A 146 10.34 -9.52 6.07
N SER A 147 9.57 -8.81 6.85
CA SER A 147 8.12 -8.60 6.68
C SER A 147 7.84 -7.12 6.49
N ALA A 148 6.66 -6.79 5.99
CA ALA A 148 6.21 -5.41 5.95
C ALA A 148 4.99 -5.25 6.83
N THR A 149 4.97 -4.19 7.64
CA THR A 149 3.78 -3.79 8.40
C THR A 149 3.17 -2.58 7.72
N LEU A 150 1.93 -2.72 7.25
CA LEU A 150 1.15 -1.68 6.58
C LEU A 150 0.19 -1.05 7.57
N LEU A 151 -0.02 0.26 7.44
CA LEU A 151 -0.95 1.01 8.26
C LEU A 151 -2.23 1.27 7.47
N VAL A 152 -3.30 0.56 7.80
CA VAL A 152 -4.57 0.59 7.10
C VAL A 152 -5.62 1.31 7.95
N SER A 153 -6.36 2.24 7.34
CA SER A 153 -7.46 2.95 7.99
C SER A 153 -8.60 1.97 8.35
N GLY A 154 -9.24 2.16 9.50
CA GLY A 154 -10.22 1.23 10.05
C GLY A 154 -11.44 0.99 9.16
N ASP A 155 -11.83 1.95 8.34
CA ASP A 155 -12.89 1.82 7.35
C ASP A 155 -12.54 0.85 6.20
N LEU A 156 -11.25 0.59 5.99
CA LEU A 156 -10.73 -0.26 4.92
C LEU A 156 -10.36 -1.67 5.39
N VAL A 157 -10.16 -1.86 6.69
CA VAL A 157 -9.80 -3.16 7.30
C VAL A 157 -10.75 -4.29 6.90
N PRO A 158 -12.09 -4.11 6.84
CA PRO A 158 -13.01 -5.18 6.44
C PRO A 158 -12.81 -5.74 5.03
N PHE A 159 -12.08 -5.01 4.18
CA PHE A 159 -11.78 -5.41 2.80
C PHE A 159 -10.39 -6.08 2.67
N VAL A 160 -9.61 -6.12 3.74
CA VAL A 160 -8.30 -6.76 3.77
C VAL A 160 -8.46 -8.20 4.24
N HIS A 161 -7.93 -9.15 3.50
CA HIS A 161 -8.08 -10.57 3.78
C HIS A 161 -6.70 -11.22 3.94
N ILE A 162 -6.61 -12.20 4.82
CA ILE A 162 -5.44 -13.08 4.93
C ILE A 162 -5.24 -13.79 3.57
N ASP A 163 -4.00 -14.06 3.22
CA ASP A 163 -3.56 -14.63 1.93
C ASP A 163 -3.76 -13.70 0.72
N GLN A 164 -4.18 -12.46 0.94
CA GLN A 164 -4.28 -11.46 -0.13
C GLN A 164 -2.89 -11.07 -0.64
N GLN A 165 -2.71 -11.08 -1.96
CA GLN A 165 -1.48 -10.59 -2.59
C GLN A 165 -1.40 -9.07 -2.55
N VAL A 166 -0.22 -8.57 -2.22
CA VAL A 166 0.08 -7.14 -2.12
C VAL A 166 1.30 -6.82 -2.98
N ASN A 167 1.20 -5.76 -3.76
CA ASN A 167 2.32 -5.21 -4.50
C ASN A 167 2.75 -3.90 -3.86
N MET A 168 4.03 -3.82 -3.49
CA MET A 168 4.59 -2.67 -2.78
C MET A 168 5.62 -1.96 -3.62
N SER A 169 5.54 -0.65 -3.70
CA SER A 169 6.57 0.19 -4.28
C SER A 169 7.53 0.67 -3.19
N VAL A 170 8.82 0.59 -3.50
CA VAL A 170 9.90 1.01 -2.61
C VAL A 170 10.41 2.36 -3.10
N PRO A 171 10.43 3.42 -2.28
CA PRO A 171 11.01 4.70 -2.64
C PRO A 171 12.46 4.56 -3.13
N GLY A 172 12.80 5.23 -4.21
CA GLY A 172 14.12 5.13 -4.84
C GLY A 172 14.28 3.96 -5.82
N VAL A 173 13.34 3.02 -5.87
CA VAL A 173 13.31 1.94 -6.88
C VAL A 173 12.32 2.31 -7.98
N ASN A 174 12.77 2.32 -9.24
CA ASN A 174 11.89 2.63 -10.37
C ASN A 174 10.95 1.45 -10.67
N PRO A 175 9.62 1.58 -10.45
CA PRO A 175 8.69 0.46 -10.64
C PRO A 175 8.55 -0.01 -12.09
N ARG A 176 8.88 0.85 -13.07
CA ARG A 176 8.85 0.48 -14.50
C ARG A 176 10.04 -0.38 -14.91
N ALA A 177 11.18 -0.20 -14.25
CA ALA A 177 12.39 -0.96 -14.56
C ALA A 177 12.50 -2.25 -13.75
N PHE A 178 12.20 -2.18 -12.44
CA PHE A 178 12.45 -3.26 -11.49
C PHE A 178 11.17 -3.91 -10.96
N GLY A 179 10.01 -3.36 -11.30
CA GLY A 179 8.73 -3.85 -10.80
C GLY A 179 8.43 -3.39 -9.37
N ARG A 180 7.49 -4.09 -8.73
CA ARG A 180 7.06 -3.87 -7.35
C ARG A 180 7.38 -5.10 -6.51
N LEU A 181 7.68 -4.91 -5.25
CA LEU A 181 7.95 -5.97 -4.27
C LEU A 181 6.65 -6.73 -3.99
N LYS A 182 6.71 -8.06 -4.03
CA LYS A 182 5.54 -8.93 -3.78
C LYS A 182 5.49 -9.38 -2.34
N GLY A 183 4.30 -9.37 -1.79
CA GLY A 183 4.01 -9.91 -0.46
C GLY A 183 2.63 -10.52 -0.38
N VAL A 184 2.37 -11.19 0.75
CA VAL A 184 1.08 -11.81 1.07
C VAL A 184 0.70 -11.38 2.49
N VAL A 185 -0.54 -10.97 2.69
CA VAL A 185 -1.08 -10.63 4.01
C VAL A 185 -1.12 -11.88 4.88
N THR A 186 -0.46 -11.84 6.02
CA THR A 186 -0.41 -12.96 6.98
C THR A 186 -1.26 -12.71 8.21
N ALA A 187 -1.38 -11.45 8.65
CA ALA A 187 -2.19 -11.09 9.79
C ALA A 187 -2.78 -9.68 9.64
N VAL A 188 -3.93 -9.48 10.24
CA VAL A 188 -4.58 -8.17 10.40
C VAL A 188 -4.80 -7.99 11.90
N SER A 189 -4.32 -6.88 12.45
CA SER A 189 -4.48 -6.60 13.88
C SER A 189 -5.96 -6.35 14.22
N ASP A 190 -6.41 -6.92 15.32
CA ASP A 190 -7.75 -6.66 15.87
C ASP A 190 -7.82 -5.34 16.66
N TYR A 191 -6.66 -4.75 16.96
CA TYR A 191 -6.56 -3.52 17.75
C TYR A 191 -5.90 -2.41 16.93
N PRO A 192 -6.33 -1.16 17.13
CA PRO A 192 -5.71 -0.03 16.43
C PRO A 192 -4.25 0.15 16.87
N ALA A 193 -3.37 0.37 15.91
CA ALA A 193 -1.95 0.63 16.14
C ALA A 193 -1.70 2.00 16.80
N THR A 194 -2.61 2.95 16.57
CA THR A 194 -2.58 4.27 17.19
C THR A 194 -3.94 4.52 17.81
N ALA A 195 -3.98 4.80 19.11
CA ALA A 195 -5.22 5.19 19.77
C ALA A 195 -5.75 6.50 19.15
N PRO A 196 -7.05 6.58 18.81
CA PRO A 196 -7.63 7.81 18.32
C PRO A 196 -7.48 8.90 19.39
N ILE A 197 -6.99 10.06 19.00
CA ILE A 197 -6.95 11.23 19.88
C ILE A 197 -8.39 11.69 20.08
N GLU A 198 -8.86 11.79 21.32
CA GLU A 198 -10.22 12.26 21.62
C GLU A 198 -10.46 13.62 20.94
N GLY A 199 -11.50 13.68 20.08
CA GLY A 199 -11.86 14.87 19.32
C GLY A 199 -11.23 14.98 17.93
N SER A 200 -10.36 14.07 17.50
CA SER A 200 -9.92 13.99 16.11
C SER A 200 -10.93 13.21 15.27
N GLN A 201 -11.19 13.69 14.03
CA GLN A 201 -11.99 12.95 13.04
C GLN A 201 -11.16 11.92 12.26
N GLU A 202 -9.94 11.62 12.71
CA GLU A 202 -9.08 10.65 12.05
C GLU A 202 -9.54 9.24 12.40
N SER A 203 -9.79 8.43 11.40
CA SER A 203 -10.11 7.01 11.56
C SER A 203 -8.94 6.29 12.22
N PRO A 204 -9.21 5.35 13.16
CA PRO A 204 -8.16 4.54 13.77
C PRO A 204 -7.40 3.76 12.70
N VAL A 205 -6.09 3.61 12.89
CA VAL A 205 -5.22 2.90 11.96
C VAL A 205 -4.87 1.54 12.53
N TYR A 206 -4.95 0.51 11.71
CA TYR A 206 -4.68 -0.88 12.08
C TYR A 206 -3.41 -1.36 11.38
N ALA A 207 -2.64 -2.19 12.07
CA ALA A 207 -1.48 -2.84 11.51
C ALA A 207 -1.91 -4.08 10.70
N VAL A 208 -1.37 -4.20 9.49
CA VAL A 208 -1.53 -5.38 8.64
C VAL A 208 -0.14 -5.91 8.32
N ASP A 209 0.12 -7.14 8.74
CA ASP A 209 1.42 -7.77 8.51
C ASP A 209 1.41 -8.51 7.17
N VAL A 210 2.45 -8.24 6.40
CA VAL A 210 2.66 -8.78 5.05
C VAL A 210 4.00 -9.51 5.02
N GLN A 211 3.96 -10.79 4.74
CA GLN A 211 5.15 -11.58 4.50
C GLN A 211 5.67 -11.32 3.09
N LEU A 212 6.94 -10.97 2.96
CA LEU A 212 7.59 -10.83 1.67
C LEU A 212 7.84 -12.20 1.05
N LEU A 213 7.56 -12.33 -0.24
CA LEU A 213 7.79 -13.60 -0.96
C LEU A 213 9.30 -13.74 -1.23
N PRO A 214 9.97 -14.82 -0.77
CA PRO A 214 11.38 -15.02 -1.03
C PRO A 214 11.61 -15.38 -2.50
N ASP A 215 12.72 -14.88 -3.07
CA ASP A 215 13.19 -15.25 -4.40
C ASP A 215 14.70 -15.15 -4.47
N ALA A 216 15.38 -16.30 -4.42
CA ALA A 216 16.84 -16.38 -4.45
C ALA A 216 17.46 -15.94 -5.80
N ALA A 217 16.66 -15.78 -6.86
CA ALA A 217 17.16 -15.31 -8.16
C ALA A 217 17.41 -13.80 -8.20
N THR A 218 16.87 -13.04 -7.24
CA THR A 218 17.05 -11.59 -7.14
C THR A 218 18.14 -11.21 -6.15
N VAL A 219 18.82 -10.10 -6.38
CA VAL A 219 19.85 -9.57 -5.46
C VAL A 219 19.24 -9.20 -4.09
N SER A 220 17.99 -8.75 -4.07
CA SER A 220 17.29 -8.42 -2.84
C SER A 220 16.87 -9.64 -2.01
N GLY A 221 16.90 -10.85 -2.57
CA GLY A 221 16.39 -12.07 -1.95
C GLY A 221 14.88 -12.22 -1.94
N TYR A 222 14.15 -11.26 -2.56
CA TYR A 222 12.67 -11.22 -2.58
C TYR A 222 12.09 -11.11 -3.98
N ALA A 223 10.87 -11.59 -4.14
CA ALA A 223 10.17 -11.59 -5.42
C ALA A 223 9.65 -10.18 -5.78
N TRP A 224 9.84 -9.81 -7.03
CA TRP A 224 9.35 -8.57 -7.64
C TRP A 224 8.37 -8.89 -8.76
N THR A 225 7.60 -7.92 -9.20
CA THR A 225 6.72 -8.09 -10.38
C THR A 225 7.52 -8.18 -11.68
N SER A 226 8.76 -7.68 -11.72
CA SER A 226 9.75 -7.97 -12.75
C SER A 226 10.66 -9.11 -12.34
N ALA A 227 11.22 -9.82 -13.30
CA ALA A 227 12.03 -11.01 -13.03
C ALA A 227 13.39 -10.72 -12.36
N SER A 228 13.94 -9.51 -12.53
CA SER A 228 15.30 -9.20 -12.05
C SER A 228 15.36 -8.46 -10.71
N GLY A 229 14.26 -7.78 -10.34
CA GLY A 229 14.28 -6.90 -9.16
C GLY A 229 15.35 -5.79 -9.21
N PRO A 230 15.52 -4.99 -8.17
CA PRO A 230 16.56 -3.98 -8.08
C PRO A 230 17.95 -4.61 -7.79
N PRO A 231 19.05 -3.99 -8.22
CA PRO A 231 20.40 -4.47 -7.96
C PRO A 231 20.92 -4.11 -6.56
N ALA A 232 20.03 -3.99 -5.58
CA ALA A 232 20.33 -3.64 -4.20
C ALA A 232 19.59 -4.55 -3.23
N GLU A 233 20.20 -4.79 -2.08
CA GLU A 233 19.57 -5.52 -0.98
C GLU A 233 18.44 -4.69 -0.36
N LEU A 234 17.36 -5.37 0.01
CA LEU A 234 16.29 -4.76 0.79
C LEU A 234 16.72 -4.68 2.26
N ARG A 235 16.66 -3.50 2.82
CA ARG A 235 17.06 -3.27 4.22
C ARG A 235 15.85 -3.14 5.12
N SER A 236 16.01 -3.52 6.36
CA SER A 236 15.03 -3.18 7.39
C SER A 236 14.84 -1.66 7.49
N ARG A 237 13.66 -1.25 7.95
CA ARG A 237 13.19 0.14 8.06
C ARG A 237 13.09 0.86 6.70
N THR A 238 12.98 0.11 5.62
CA THR A 238 12.68 0.68 4.31
C THR A 238 11.19 1.02 4.24
N PRO A 239 10.81 2.29 4.01
CA PRO A 239 9.41 2.65 3.81
C PRO A 239 8.90 2.01 2.51
N VAL A 240 7.62 1.65 2.49
CA VAL A 240 6.95 1.08 1.32
C VAL A 240 5.56 1.69 1.15
N HIS A 241 5.11 1.79 -0.10
CA HIS A 241 3.73 2.13 -0.44
C HIS A 241 3.09 0.89 -1.07
N ALA A 242 2.12 0.32 -0.38
CA ALA A 242 1.45 -0.89 -0.80
C ALA A 242 0.16 -0.58 -1.54
N GLU A 243 -0.13 -1.31 -2.61
CA GLU A 243 -1.42 -1.31 -3.28
C GLU A 243 -2.22 -2.53 -2.83
N LEU A 244 -3.26 -2.27 -2.04
CA LEU A 244 -4.22 -3.26 -1.58
C LEU A 244 -5.42 -3.28 -2.53
N SER A 245 -5.79 -4.46 -3.02
CA SER A 245 -7.00 -4.64 -3.81
C SER A 245 -8.21 -4.75 -2.87
N LEU A 246 -9.18 -3.87 -3.04
CA LEU A 246 -10.45 -3.90 -2.27
C LEU A 246 -11.53 -4.77 -2.94
N GLY A 247 -11.13 -5.63 -3.88
CA GLY A 247 -12.08 -6.40 -4.70
C GLY A 247 -12.57 -5.64 -5.92
N GLY A 248 -13.49 -6.26 -6.66
CA GLY A 248 -14.10 -5.67 -7.85
C GLY A 248 -15.47 -5.09 -7.53
N VAL A 249 -15.71 -3.86 -7.97
CA VAL A 249 -17.02 -3.22 -7.92
C VAL A 249 -17.69 -3.33 -9.29
N ARG A 250 -18.98 -3.66 -9.32
CA ARG A 250 -19.73 -3.73 -10.59
C ARG A 250 -19.92 -2.32 -11.15
N PRO A 251 -19.69 -2.08 -12.45
CA PRO A 251 -19.88 -0.75 -13.04
C PRO A 251 -21.27 -0.13 -12.79
N VAL A 252 -22.30 -0.97 -12.72
CA VAL A 252 -23.69 -0.54 -12.45
C VAL A 252 -23.85 0.11 -11.07
N SER A 253 -23.07 -0.28 -10.06
CA SER A 253 -23.18 0.33 -8.72
C SER A 253 -22.76 1.80 -8.70
N TYR A 254 -21.81 2.20 -9.56
CA TYR A 254 -21.45 3.62 -9.73
C TYR A 254 -22.55 4.46 -10.35
N LEU A 255 -23.35 3.85 -11.25
CA LEU A 255 -24.48 4.55 -11.90
C LEU A 255 -25.67 4.72 -10.95
N LEU A 256 -25.86 3.79 -10.03
CA LEU A 256 -26.99 3.77 -9.09
C LEU A 256 -26.65 4.40 -7.73
N GLY A 257 -25.38 4.80 -7.49
CA GLY A 257 -24.94 5.38 -6.22
C GLY A 257 -25.00 4.41 -5.04
N LEU A 258 -24.85 3.10 -5.33
CA LEU A 258 -24.89 2.00 -4.36
C LEU A 258 -23.47 1.54 -3.99
#